data_7e6d1c740cb2cf02001ec445c7141fea
#
_entry.id   7e6d1c740cb2cf02001ec445c7141fea
#
_cell.length_a   1.000
_cell.length_b   1.000
_cell.length_c   1.000
_cell.angle_alpha   90.00
_cell.angle_beta   90.00
_cell.angle_gamma   90.00
#
_symmetry.space_group_name_H-M   'P 1'
#
loop_
_entity.id
_entity.type
_entity.pdbx_description
1 polymer ?
#
loop_
_entity_poly.entity_id
_entity_poly.type
_entity_poly.pdbx_seq_one_letter_code
_entity_poly.pdbx_strand_id
1 'polypeptide(L)'
;MTNICSDNLAESRDFYTKLFDFNVDYDSDWFVHLISKDKKLELGIIDRTNEIVPKDFQNIPQGFYVTFVVDNADQIFEIAKSEKFEIISNPTDTFYGQRRLLLKDPDGALVDISSPIKGFKF
;
A
#
# COMPACT_ATOMS: atom_id res chain seq x y z
N MET A 1 9.41 -8.49 5.12
CA MET A 1 9.10 -7.51 4.05
C MET A 1 8.15 -8.13 3.04
N THR A 2 7.13 -7.39 2.64
CA THR A 2 6.21 -7.80 1.59
C THR A 2 6.73 -7.30 0.25
N ASN A 3 6.75 -8.16 -0.77
CA ASN A 3 7.10 -7.79 -2.14
C ASN A 3 5.82 -7.80 -3.00
N ILE A 4 5.57 -6.70 -3.70
CA ILE A 4 4.41 -6.55 -4.57
C ILE A 4 4.88 -6.65 -6.01
N CYS A 5 4.30 -7.60 -6.76
CA CYS A 5 4.56 -7.73 -8.19
C CYS A 5 3.92 -6.58 -8.94
N SER A 6 4.66 -5.94 -9.84
CA SER A 6 4.26 -4.70 -10.48
C SER A 6 4.51 -4.73 -11.99
N ASP A 7 3.64 -4.06 -12.73
CA ASP A 7 3.82 -3.74 -14.15
C ASP A 7 4.40 -2.33 -14.34
N ASN A 8 4.39 -1.50 -13.30
CA ASN A 8 4.93 -0.14 -13.37
C ASN A 8 5.49 0.27 -12.02
N LEU A 9 6.79 0.10 -11.86
CA LEU A 9 7.49 0.37 -10.59
C LEU A 9 7.37 1.83 -10.16
N ALA A 10 7.45 2.77 -11.10
CA ALA A 10 7.41 4.19 -10.77
C ALA A 10 6.05 4.62 -10.24
N GLU A 11 4.96 4.16 -10.86
CA GLU A 11 3.61 4.47 -10.38
C GLU A 11 3.36 3.87 -9.00
N SER A 12 3.77 2.64 -8.78
CA SER A 12 3.60 1.97 -7.49
C SER A 12 4.45 2.61 -6.40
N ARG A 13 5.70 2.95 -6.71
CA ARG A 13 6.56 3.71 -5.80
C ARG A 13 5.88 5.02 -5.38
N ASP A 14 5.36 5.79 -6.36
CA ASP A 14 4.73 7.08 -6.09
C ASP A 14 3.46 6.91 -5.25
N PHE A 15 2.66 5.90 -5.50
CA PHE A 15 1.47 5.60 -4.71
C PHE A 15 1.83 5.44 -3.22
N TYR A 16 2.78 4.57 -2.91
CA TYR A 16 3.13 4.27 -1.52
C TYR A 16 3.90 5.41 -0.84
N THR A 17 4.75 6.12 -1.55
CA THR A 17 5.51 7.25 -0.97
C THR A 17 4.65 8.48 -0.75
N LYS A 18 3.63 8.72 -1.57
CA LYS A 18 2.71 9.85 -1.40
C LYS A 18 1.72 9.64 -0.27
N LEU A 19 1.27 8.40 -0.09
CA LEU A 19 0.29 8.08 0.96
C LEU A 19 0.92 7.88 2.33
N PHE A 20 2.13 7.35 2.39
CA PHE A 20 2.79 6.95 3.63
C PHE A 20 4.19 7.52 3.71
N ASP A 21 4.72 7.62 4.92
CA ASP A 21 6.07 8.14 5.19
C ASP A 21 7.17 7.12 4.89
N PHE A 22 7.19 6.60 3.66
CA PHE A 22 8.26 5.74 3.19
C PHE A 22 9.37 6.57 2.53
N ASN A 23 10.62 6.21 2.81
CA ASN A 23 11.79 6.66 2.07
C ASN A 23 12.14 5.63 1.01
N VAL A 24 12.62 6.08 -0.14
CA VAL A 24 13.15 5.19 -1.17
C VAL A 24 14.58 4.83 -0.78
N ASP A 25 14.79 3.57 -0.39
CA ASP A 25 16.10 3.07 0.01
C ASP A 25 16.90 2.57 -1.21
N TYR A 26 16.20 1.97 -2.16
CA TYR A 26 16.79 1.49 -3.42
C TYR A 26 15.76 1.64 -4.54
N ASP A 27 16.22 2.08 -5.71
CA ASP A 27 15.35 2.30 -6.87
C ASP A 27 16.09 1.88 -8.13
N SER A 28 15.49 0.98 -8.90
CA SER A 28 16.06 0.45 -10.13
C SER A 28 14.95 0.14 -11.13
N ASP A 29 15.31 -0.40 -12.28
CA ASP A 29 14.34 -0.77 -13.30
C ASP A 29 13.68 -2.13 -13.07
N TRP A 30 14.05 -2.84 -12.01
CA TRP A 30 13.45 -4.14 -11.69
C TRP A 30 12.93 -4.26 -10.26
N PHE A 31 13.40 -3.42 -9.34
CA PHE A 31 13.05 -3.50 -7.93
C PHE A 31 13.16 -2.13 -7.26
N VAL A 32 12.17 -1.83 -6.42
CA VAL A 32 12.16 -0.65 -5.55
C VAL A 32 12.04 -1.13 -4.11
N HIS A 33 12.91 -0.64 -3.24
CA HIS A 33 12.87 -0.91 -1.81
C HIS A 33 12.47 0.37 -1.08
N LEU A 34 11.35 0.29 -0.37
CA LEU A 34 10.85 1.37 0.47
C LEU A 34 11.04 1.00 1.94
N ILE A 35 11.44 1.97 2.73
CA ILE A 35 11.62 1.79 4.16
C ILE A 35 10.96 2.94 4.92
N SER A 36 10.25 2.64 6.01
CA SER A 36 9.60 3.67 6.83
C SER A 36 10.64 4.55 7.53
N LYS A 37 10.23 5.75 7.95
CA LYS A 37 11.12 6.70 8.63
C LYS A 37 11.77 6.11 9.88
N ASP A 38 11.02 5.32 10.64
CA ASP A 38 11.53 4.65 11.84
C ASP A 38 12.31 3.38 11.52
N LYS A 39 12.43 3.01 10.25
CA LYS A 39 13.15 1.83 9.74
C LYS A 39 12.59 0.49 10.23
N LYS A 40 11.35 0.48 10.72
CA LYS A 40 10.70 -0.75 11.22
C LYS A 40 9.90 -1.48 10.17
N LEU A 41 9.45 -0.77 9.12
CA LEU A 41 8.62 -1.34 8.05
C LEU A 41 9.35 -1.23 6.72
N GLU A 42 9.25 -2.28 5.94
CA GLU A 42 9.84 -2.35 4.61
C GLU A 42 8.80 -2.86 3.61
N LEU A 43 8.83 -2.30 2.41
CA LEU A 43 7.99 -2.73 1.30
C LEU A 43 8.85 -2.85 0.05
N GLY A 44 8.73 -3.97 -0.64
CA GLY A 44 9.39 -4.18 -1.92
C GLY A 44 8.37 -4.10 -3.05
N ILE A 45 8.78 -3.51 -4.17
CA ILE A 45 8.00 -3.50 -5.41
C ILE A 45 8.91 -4.09 -6.47
N ILE A 46 8.49 -5.18 -7.09
CA ILE A 46 9.32 -5.92 -8.03
C ILE A 46 8.63 -6.01 -9.39
N ASP A 47 9.41 -5.84 -10.47
CA ASP A 47 8.93 -6.16 -11.81
C ASP A 47 8.50 -7.63 -11.84
N ARG A 48 7.20 -7.87 -12.05
CA ARG A 48 6.65 -9.24 -12.00
C ARG A 48 7.25 -10.18 -13.04
N THR A 49 7.81 -9.63 -14.11
CA THR A 49 8.43 -10.43 -15.17
C THR A 49 9.91 -10.70 -14.95
N ASN A 50 10.49 -10.19 -13.85
CA ASN A 50 11.87 -10.46 -13.53
C ASN A 50 12.07 -11.97 -13.27
N GLU A 51 13.19 -12.51 -13.75
CA GLU A 51 13.47 -13.95 -13.67
C GLU A 51 13.53 -14.52 -12.25
N ILE A 52 13.79 -13.68 -11.24
CA ILE A 52 13.79 -14.16 -9.86
C ILE A 52 12.37 -14.45 -9.34
N VAL A 53 11.34 -13.98 -10.03
CA VAL A 53 9.94 -14.35 -9.73
C VAL A 53 9.61 -15.59 -10.56
N PRO A 54 9.33 -16.74 -9.92
CA PRO A 54 8.95 -17.95 -10.67
C PRO A 54 7.77 -17.68 -11.59
N LYS A 55 7.77 -18.28 -12.78
CA LYS A 55 6.77 -17.99 -13.83
C LYS A 55 5.33 -18.09 -13.37
N ASP A 56 4.99 -19.10 -12.58
CA ASP A 56 3.63 -19.31 -12.10
C ASP A 56 3.18 -18.22 -11.11
N PHE A 57 4.10 -17.40 -10.62
CA PHE A 57 3.83 -16.33 -9.67
C PHE A 57 4.00 -14.93 -10.29
N GLN A 58 4.31 -14.85 -11.58
CA GLN A 58 4.45 -13.59 -12.31
C GLN A 58 3.09 -13.01 -12.68
N ASN A 59 2.24 -12.78 -11.68
CA ASN A 59 0.88 -12.30 -11.87
C ASN A 59 0.68 -10.96 -11.14
N ILE A 60 -0.39 -10.26 -11.48
CA ILE A 60 -0.83 -9.10 -10.71
C ILE A 60 -1.22 -9.56 -9.29
N PRO A 61 -1.07 -8.70 -8.27
CA PRO A 61 -1.42 -9.07 -6.89
C PRO A 61 -2.89 -9.47 -6.76
N GLN A 62 -3.11 -10.63 -6.18
CA GLN A 62 -4.45 -11.17 -5.98
C GLN A 62 -4.42 -12.17 -4.82
N GLY A 63 -5.51 -12.28 -4.08
CA GLY A 63 -5.65 -13.27 -3.02
C GLY A 63 -5.05 -12.85 -1.68
N PHE A 64 -4.53 -11.63 -1.57
CA PHE A 64 -4.08 -11.03 -0.31
C PHE A 64 -4.27 -9.52 -0.39
N TYR A 65 -4.23 -8.86 0.75
CA TYR A 65 -4.16 -7.40 0.81
C TYR A 65 -3.25 -6.95 1.93
N VAL A 66 -2.79 -5.71 1.83
CA VAL A 66 -1.88 -5.12 2.81
C VAL A 66 -2.65 -4.11 3.64
N THR A 67 -2.53 -4.20 4.96
CA THR A 67 -3.12 -3.23 5.88
C THR A 67 -2.03 -2.33 6.45
N PHE A 68 -2.23 -1.03 6.32
CA PHE A 68 -1.41 -0.02 6.98
C PHE A 68 -2.23 0.61 8.10
N VAL A 69 -1.75 0.50 9.33
CA VAL A 69 -2.36 1.16 10.47
C VAL A 69 -1.73 2.55 10.59
N VAL A 70 -2.57 3.57 10.52
CA VAL A 70 -2.15 4.98 10.54
C VAL A 70 -2.90 5.71 11.66
N ASP A 71 -2.44 6.92 11.99
CA ASP A 71 -3.09 7.73 13.01
C ASP A 71 -4.45 8.26 12.55
N ASN A 72 -4.59 8.57 11.26
CA ASN A 72 -5.78 9.21 10.71
C ASN A 72 -6.05 8.77 9.28
N ALA A 73 -7.00 7.86 9.10
CA ALA A 73 -7.38 7.36 7.77
C ALA A 73 -7.98 8.45 6.90
N ASP A 74 -8.66 9.45 7.48
CA ASP A 74 -9.25 10.54 6.71
C ASP A 74 -8.20 11.42 6.04
N GLN A 75 -7.03 11.62 6.66
CA GLN A 75 -5.91 12.34 6.03
C GLN A 75 -5.41 11.60 4.79
N ILE A 76 -5.27 10.28 4.90
CA ILE A 76 -4.84 9.46 3.75
C ILE A 76 -5.88 9.53 2.63
N PHE A 77 -7.16 9.53 2.99
CA PHE A 77 -8.26 9.69 2.03
C PHE A 77 -8.16 11.01 1.24
N GLU A 78 -7.86 12.12 1.94
CA GLU A 78 -7.70 13.42 1.28
C GLU A 78 -6.54 13.41 0.29
N ILE A 79 -5.41 12.78 0.65
CA ILE A 79 -4.27 12.63 -0.26
C ILE A 79 -4.67 11.78 -1.47
N ALA A 80 -5.34 10.66 -1.24
CA ALA A 80 -5.78 9.76 -2.31
C ALA A 80 -6.70 10.47 -3.31
N LYS A 81 -7.63 11.28 -2.83
CA LYS A 81 -8.49 12.09 -3.70
C LYS A 81 -7.70 13.12 -4.50
N SER A 82 -6.78 13.81 -3.85
CA SER A 82 -5.93 14.82 -4.46
C SER A 82 -5.06 14.23 -5.57
N GLU A 83 -4.52 13.05 -5.36
CA GLU A 83 -3.67 12.33 -6.32
C GLU A 83 -4.47 11.52 -7.34
N LYS A 84 -5.79 11.47 -7.21
CA LYS A 84 -6.71 10.72 -8.08
C LYS A 84 -6.45 9.21 -8.05
N PHE A 85 -6.05 8.68 -6.89
CA PHE A 85 -5.92 7.24 -6.70
C PHE A 85 -7.30 6.58 -6.66
N GLU A 86 -7.37 5.31 -7.05
CA GLU A 86 -8.64 4.58 -7.09
C GLU A 86 -9.11 4.24 -5.67
N ILE A 87 -10.30 4.74 -5.31
CA ILE A 87 -10.92 4.52 -4.00
C ILE A 87 -11.94 3.40 -4.15
N ILE A 88 -11.77 2.34 -3.36
CA ILE A 88 -12.70 1.20 -3.33
C ILE A 88 -13.81 1.45 -2.31
N SER A 89 -13.46 1.96 -1.15
CA SER A 89 -14.41 2.27 -0.09
C SER A 89 -13.95 3.50 0.68
N ASN A 90 -14.85 4.46 0.87
CA ASN A 90 -14.58 5.65 1.68
C ASN A 90 -14.33 5.28 3.14
N PRO A 91 -13.68 6.18 3.92
CA PRO A 91 -13.45 5.92 5.34
C PRO A 91 -14.78 5.61 6.05
N THR A 92 -14.81 4.47 6.72
CA THR A 92 -16.02 3.95 7.37
C THR A 92 -15.62 3.28 8.69
N ASP A 93 -16.38 3.55 9.73
CA ASP A 93 -16.16 2.92 11.02
C ASP A 93 -16.63 1.47 10.97
N THR A 94 -15.76 0.56 11.39
CA THR A 94 -16.05 -0.87 11.42
C THR A 94 -16.49 -1.30 12.81
N PHE A 95 -17.12 -2.48 12.88
CA PHE A 95 -17.56 -3.05 14.16
C PHE A 95 -16.40 -3.47 15.07
N TYR A 96 -15.20 -3.60 14.52
CA TYR A 96 -14.02 -4.07 15.28
C TYR A 96 -13.10 -2.93 15.72
N GLY A 97 -13.57 -1.68 15.67
CA GLY A 97 -12.87 -0.57 16.28
C GLY A 97 -11.85 0.14 15.40
N GLN A 98 -11.92 -0.07 14.11
CA GLN A 98 -11.07 0.60 13.14
C GLN A 98 -11.91 1.45 12.19
N ARG A 99 -11.41 2.66 11.87
CA ARG A 99 -11.93 3.43 10.74
C ARG A 99 -11.14 3.03 9.50
N ARG A 100 -11.83 2.50 8.53
CA ARG A 100 -11.22 1.78 7.41
C ARG A 100 -11.46 2.49 6.08
N LEU A 101 -10.38 2.71 5.33
CA LEU A 101 -10.36 3.19 3.94
C LEU A 101 -9.77 2.09 3.07
N LEU A 102 -10.40 1.80 1.94
CA LEU A 102 -9.88 0.83 0.99
C LEU A 102 -9.51 1.53 -0.32
N LEU A 103 -8.29 1.30 -0.76
CA LEU A 103 -7.76 1.78 -2.04
C LEU A 103 -7.31 0.60 -2.89
N LYS A 104 -7.17 0.85 -4.18
CA LYS A 104 -6.53 -0.07 -5.10
C LYS A 104 -5.25 0.57 -5.59
N ASP A 105 -4.13 -0.12 -5.46
CA ASP A 105 -2.86 0.40 -5.94
C ASP A 105 -2.75 0.30 -7.47
N PRO A 106 -1.72 0.90 -8.09
CA PRO A 106 -1.59 0.86 -9.57
C PRO A 106 -1.49 -0.54 -10.17
N ASP A 107 -1.10 -1.54 -9.39
CA ASP A 107 -0.95 -2.92 -9.85
C ASP A 107 -2.19 -3.78 -9.58
N GLY A 108 -3.22 -3.19 -8.99
CA GLY A 108 -4.46 -3.89 -8.67
C GLY A 108 -4.50 -4.50 -7.27
N ALA A 109 -3.49 -4.27 -6.44
CA ALA A 109 -3.51 -4.74 -5.06
C ALA A 109 -4.52 -3.95 -4.22
N LEU A 110 -5.27 -4.67 -3.40
CA LEU A 110 -6.12 -4.02 -2.39
C LEU A 110 -5.25 -3.52 -1.25
N VAL A 111 -5.44 -2.26 -0.88
CA VAL A 111 -4.71 -1.61 0.22
C VAL A 111 -5.73 -1.13 1.25
N ASP A 112 -5.61 -1.64 2.46
CA ASP A 112 -6.44 -1.30 3.60
C ASP A 112 -5.69 -0.28 4.46
N ILE A 113 -6.29 0.88 4.66
CA ILE A 113 -5.75 1.91 5.54
C ILE A 113 -6.71 2.04 6.73
N SER A 114 -6.22 1.71 7.89
CA SER A 114 -7.02 1.65 9.11
C SER A 114 -6.46 2.56 10.18
N SER A 115 -7.33 3.26 10.88
CA SER A 115 -6.96 4.02 12.06
C SER A 115 -7.84 3.62 13.24
N PRO A 116 -7.26 3.45 14.45
CA PRO A 116 -8.04 3.08 15.63
C PRO A 116 -9.10 4.13 15.95
N ILE A 117 -10.32 3.68 16.24
CA ILE A 117 -11.40 4.55 16.70
C ILE A 117 -11.15 4.86 18.17
N LYS A 118 -11.01 6.15 18.48
CA LYS A 118 -10.75 6.60 19.85
C LYS A 118 -11.88 6.18 20.79
N GLY A 119 -11.50 5.56 21.90
CA GLY A 119 -12.44 5.14 22.94
C GLY A 119 -13.24 3.88 22.61
N PHE A 120 -12.92 3.20 21.52
CA PHE A 120 -13.58 1.95 21.17
C PHE A 120 -13.28 0.86 22.20
N LYS A 121 -14.31 0.11 22.57
CA LYS A 121 -14.21 -1.04 23.48
C LYS A 121 -14.97 -2.22 22.88
N PHE A 122 -14.34 -3.38 22.88
CA PHE A 122 -14.99 -4.63 22.55
C PHE A 122 -16.00 -5.04 23.62
#